data_db4da2fcb9787a99c9dc3fde6a91cd88
#
_entry.id   db4da2fcb9787a99c9dc3fde6a91cd88
#
_cell.length_a   1.000
_cell.length_b   1.000
_cell.length_c   1.000
_cell.angle_alpha   90.00
_cell.angle_beta   90.00
_cell.angle_gamma   90.00
#
_symmetry.space_group_name_H-M   'P 1'
#
loop_
_entity.id
_entity.type
_entity.pdbx_description
1 polymer ?
#
loop_
_entity_poly.entity_id
_entity_poly.type
_entity_poly.pdbx_seq_one_letter_code
_entity_poly.pdbx_strand_id
1 'polypeptide(L)'
;MKGTADKQALDALQKNLNIYMQTDPLFMLFCPQKAKRSDFADKYFTYYLEKWAEKKQLFISESRKTAVTLIDPADYRYKFSGKNSLPLKLSGNSYSVFVHRKAVESIVSIVVPVQKNKRILTIYGNPAENFDEIIGLVKQCMKKAEDEGFVLVYETLSKKLVTAMEQMGFEIGYAKQFMNTQFFQTVMTYNF
;
A
#
# COMPACT_ATOMS: atom_id res chain seq x y z
N MET A 1 9.11 19.39 -0.58
CA MET A 1 8.05 18.44 -1.02
C MET A 1 6.80 19.23 -1.37
N LYS A 2 6.33 19.22 -2.62
CA LYS A 2 5.09 19.89 -3.03
C LYS A 2 3.90 19.11 -2.43
N GLY A 3 3.21 19.73 -1.48
CA GLY A 3 2.02 19.17 -0.87
C GLY A 3 0.81 19.32 -1.79
N THR A 4 -0.06 18.34 -1.78
CA THR A 4 -1.26 18.09 -2.56
C THR A 4 -0.97 17.76 -4.02
N ALA A 5 -1.03 16.44 -4.32
CA ALA A 5 -1.08 15.99 -5.71
C ALA A 5 -2.27 16.69 -6.40
N ASP A 6 -2.01 17.37 -7.51
CA ASP A 6 -3.09 17.96 -8.26
C ASP A 6 -3.98 16.84 -8.84
N LYS A 7 -5.25 17.15 -9.12
CA LYS A 7 -6.22 16.17 -9.61
C LYS A 7 -5.71 15.46 -10.86
N GLN A 8 -5.03 16.17 -11.75
CA GLN A 8 -4.48 15.61 -13.00
C GLN A 8 -3.39 14.55 -12.71
N ALA A 9 -2.56 14.76 -11.68
CA ALA A 9 -1.57 13.78 -11.26
C ALA A 9 -2.21 12.53 -10.67
N LEU A 10 -3.29 12.67 -9.88
CA LEU A 10 -4.05 11.55 -9.33
C LEU A 10 -4.74 10.75 -10.43
N ASP A 11 -5.39 11.40 -11.39
CA ASP A 11 -6.08 10.74 -12.50
C ASP A 11 -5.09 9.95 -13.38
N ALA A 12 -3.91 10.53 -13.67
CA ALA A 12 -2.87 9.84 -14.43
C ALA A 12 -2.30 8.64 -13.67
N LEU A 13 -2.04 8.78 -12.37
CA LEU A 13 -1.60 7.69 -11.52
C LEU A 13 -2.64 6.57 -11.46
N GLN A 14 -3.91 6.90 -11.22
CA GLN A 14 -5.00 5.94 -11.16
C GLN A 14 -5.10 5.10 -12.43
N LYS A 15 -5.02 5.75 -13.60
CA LYS A 15 -5.04 5.08 -14.91
C LYS A 15 -3.89 4.06 -15.05
N ASN A 16 -2.68 4.44 -14.68
CA ASN A 16 -1.51 3.56 -14.74
C ASN A 16 -1.62 2.39 -13.75
N LEU A 17 -2.04 2.67 -12.52
CA LEU A 17 -2.22 1.65 -11.50
C LEU A 17 -3.35 0.67 -11.84
N ASN A 18 -4.45 1.14 -12.42
CA ASN A 18 -5.55 0.26 -12.82
C ASN A 18 -5.07 -0.84 -13.80
N ILE A 19 -4.20 -0.49 -14.75
CA ILE A 19 -3.65 -1.47 -15.70
C ILE A 19 -2.82 -2.53 -14.98
N TYR A 20 -1.90 -2.11 -14.12
CA TYR A 20 -0.99 -3.01 -13.42
C TYR A 20 -1.72 -3.87 -12.37
N MET A 21 -2.57 -3.27 -11.56
CA MET A 21 -3.18 -3.94 -10.42
C MET A 21 -4.15 -5.07 -10.80
N GLN A 22 -4.56 -5.17 -12.05
CA GLN A 22 -5.33 -6.32 -12.53
C GLN A 22 -4.57 -7.64 -12.46
N THR A 23 -3.24 -7.59 -12.48
CA THR A 23 -2.35 -8.76 -12.37
C THR A 23 -1.64 -8.85 -11.02
N ASP A 24 -1.81 -7.87 -10.15
CA ASP A 24 -1.23 -7.87 -8.81
C ASP A 24 -1.85 -8.99 -7.95
N PRO A 25 -1.04 -9.83 -7.28
CA PRO A 25 -1.54 -10.96 -6.50
C PRO A 25 -2.54 -10.56 -5.41
N LEU A 26 -2.33 -9.43 -4.73
CA LEU A 26 -3.22 -8.96 -3.69
C LEU A 26 -4.57 -8.51 -4.25
N PHE A 27 -4.57 -7.81 -5.40
CA PHE A 27 -5.80 -7.42 -6.09
C PHE A 27 -6.54 -8.61 -6.70
N MET A 28 -5.82 -9.63 -7.15
CA MET A 28 -6.43 -10.89 -7.58
C MET A 28 -7.17 -11.58 -6.44
N LEU A 29 -6.67 -11.48 -5.21
CA LEU A 29 -7.34 -11.99 -4.02
C LEU A 29 -8.56 -11.13 -3.63
N PHE A 30 -8.45 -9.81 -3.72
CA PHE A 30 -9.58 -8.90 -3.46
C PHE A 30 -10.71 -9.09 -4.46
N CYS A 31 -10.38 -9.30 -5.74
CA CYS A 31 -11.34 -9.48 -6.83
C CYS A 31 -10.94 -10.67 -7.72
N PRO A 32 -11.31 -11.91 -7.35
CA PRO A 32 -10.97 -13.13 -8.12
C PRO A 32 -11.52 -13.11 -9.55
N GLN A 33 -12.68 -12.48 -9.76
CA GLN A 33 -13.33 -12.40 -11.05
C GLN A 33 -12.60 -11.42 -11.98
N LYS A 34 -11.82 -11.94 -12.94
CA LYS A 34 -11.00 -11.13 -13.88
C LYS A 34 -11.79 -10.01 -14.55
N ALA A 35 -13.00 -10.30 -15.03
CA ALA A 35 -13.86 -9.30 -15.71
C ALA A 35 -14.27 -8.10 -14.84
N LYS A 36 -14.20 -8.24 -13.51
CA LYS A 36 -14.58 -7.17 -12.56
C LYS A 36 -13.38 -6.43 -11.98
N ARG A 37 -12.14 -6.88 -12.22
CA ARG A 37 -10.96 -6.29 -11.57
C ARG A 37 -10.71 -4.85 -11.98
N SER A 38 -10.91 -4.50 -13.24
CA SER A 38 -10.71 -3.11 -13.70
C SER A 38 -11.68 -2.14 -13.01
N ASP A 39 -12.96 -2.48 -12.93
CA ASP A 39 -13.97 -1.68 -12.25
C ASP A 39 -13.71 -1.60 -10.73
N PHE A 40 -13.30 -2.71 -10.13
CA PHE A 40 -12.92 -2.74 -8.72
C PHE A 40 -11.69 -1.88 -8.44
N ALA A 41 -10.62 -2.01 -9.24
CA ALA A 41 -9.40 -1.23 -9.10
C ALA A 41 -9.67 0.27 -9.26
N ASP A 42 -10.51 0.65 -10.24
CA ASP A 42 -10.91 2.03 -10.45
C ASP A 42 -11.59 2.62 -9.20
N LYS A 43 -12.61 1.93 -8.66
CA LYS A 43 -13.31 2.35 -7.43
C LYS A 43 -12.38 2.37 -6.20
N TYR A 44 -11.45 1.41 -6.11
CA TYR A 44 -10.48 1.33 -5.03
C TYR A 44 -9.55 2.55 -5.06
N PHE A 45 -8.95 2.85 -6.22
CA PHE A 45 -8.01 3.95 -6.34
C PHE A 45 -8.68 5.31 -6.25
N THR A 46 -9.87 5.51 -6.84
CA THR A 46 -10.65 6.74 -6.65
C THR A 46 -10.83 7.05 -5.16
N TYR A 47 -11.21 6.06 -4.37
CA TYR A 47 -11.43 6.25 -2.93
C TYR A 47 -10.12 6.49 -2.15
N TYR A 48 -9.09 5.67 -2.40
CA TYR A 48 -7.91 5.68 -1.54
C TYR A 48 -6.88 6.73 -1.93
N LEU A 49 -6.66 7.00 -3.21
CA LEU A 49 -5.68 8.01 -3.62
C LEU A 49 -6.10 9.42 -3.18
N GLU A 50 -7.38 9.76 -3.36
CA GLU A 50 -7.91 11.05 -2.86
C GLU A 50 -7.75 11.15 -1.34
N LYS A 51 -8.17 10.13 -0.60
CA LYS A 51 -8.07 10.10 0.87
C LYS A 51 -6.64 10.31 1.36
N TRP A 52 -5.66 9.66 0.73
CA TRP A 52 -4.27 9.76 1.16
C TRP A 52 -3.59 11.04 0.69
N ALA A 53 -3.98 11.57 -0.47
CA ALA A 53 -3.54 12.88 -0.93
C ALA A 53 -4.03 14.01 0.00
N GLU A 54 -5.30 14.00 0.38
CA GLU A 54 -5.87 14.96 1.35
C GLU A 54 -5.13 14.93 2.69
N LYS A 55 -4.73 13.73 3.15
CA LYS A 55 -3.97 13.55 4.41
C LYS A 55 -2.47 13.76 4.25
N LYS A 56 -1.96 14.11 3.07
CA LYS A 56 -0.52 14.25 2.77
C LYS A 56 0.28 12.98 3.07
N GLN A 57 -0.34 11.81 2.90
CA GLN A 57 0.23 10.48 3.12
C GLN A 57 0.64 9.80 1.82
N LEU A 58 0.48 10.44 0.66
CA LEU A 58 0.73 9.91 -0.67
C LEU A 58 1.95 10.60 -1.31
N PHE A 59 2.89 9.79 -1.80
CA PHE A 59 4.07 10.19 -2.56
C PHE A 59 3.97 9.58 -3.95
N ILE A 60 4.06 10.40 -5.00
CA ILE A 60 3.89 9.97 -6.38
C ILE A 60 5.20 10.17 -7.13
N SER A 61 5.60 9.19 -7.96
CA SER A 61 6.75 9.32 -8.85
C SER A 61 6.52 10.39 -9.92
N GLU A 62 7.61 10.94 -10.48
CA GLU A 62 7.52 11.92 -11.57
C GLU A 62 6.83 11.35 -12.80
N SER A 63 7.04 10.07 -13.10
CA SER A 63 6.40 9.36 -14.21
C SER A 63 4.89 9.13 -13.99
N ARG A 64 4.39 9.29 -12.74
CA ARG A 64 3.01 8.97 -12.33
C ARG A 64 2.63 7.50 -12.55
N LYS A 65 3.61 6.59 -12.56
CA LYS A 65 3.40 5.14 -12.68
C LYS A 65 3.48 4.41 -11.34
N THR A 66 4.04 5.09 -10.34
CA THR A 66 4.31 4.51 -9.03
C THR A 66 3.90 5.48 -7.93
N ALA A 67 3.38 4.94 -6.85
CA ALA A 67 3.13 5.69 -5.64
C ALA A 67 3.49 4.88 -4.40
N VAL A 68 3.84 5.60 -3.34
CA VAL A 68 4.06 5.06 -2.00
C VAL A 68 3.22 5.84 -1.02
N THR A 69 2.64 5.15 -0.04
CA THR A 69 1.90 5.81 1.04
C THR A 69 2.56 5.54 2.38
N LEU A 70 2.52 6.55 3.26
CA LEU A 70 2.87 6.46 4.68
C LEU A 70 1.61 6.66 5.50
N ILE A 71 0.95 5.57 5.85
CA ILE A 71 -0.38 5.59 6.45
C ILE A 71 -0.26 5.48 7.98
N ASP A 72 -0.90 6.40 8.68
CA ASP A 72 -1.11 6.26 10.13
C ASP A 72 -1.92 4.98 10.39
N PRO A 73 -1.55 4.12 11.37
CA PRO A 73 -2.32 2.93 11.69
C PRO A 73 -3.81 3.20 11.98
N ALA A 74 -4.13 4.37 12.57
CA ALA A 74 -5.51 4.77 12.79
C ALA A 74 -6.30 5.01 11.48
N ASP A 75 -5.60 5.45 10.43
CA ASP A 75 -6.16 5.68 9.08
C ASP A 75 -6.16 4.42 8.22
N TYR A 76 -5.27 3.48 8.52
CA TYR A 76 -5.22 2.19 7.86
C TYR A 76 -6.46 1.34 8.16
N ARG A 77 -7.03 1.53 9.33
CA ARG A 77 -8.30 0.89 9.71
C ARG A 77 -9.37 1.20 8.68
N TYR A 78 -9.98 0.16 8.16
CA TYR A 78 -11.04 0.29 7.19
C TYR A 78 -12.32 0.80 7.88
N LYS A 79 -12.52 2.12 7.81
CA LYS A 79 -13.78 2.72 8.22
C LYS A 79 -14.61 2.99 6.97
N PHE A 80 -15.72 2.29 6.81
CA PHE A 80 -16.72 2.58 5.78
C PHE A 80 -17.46 3.90 6.06
N SER A 81 -16.75 4.99 6.22
CA SER A 81 -17.34 6.30 6.47
C SER A 81 -17.01 7.26 5.32
N GLY A 82 -18.01 8.02 4.92
CA GLY A 82 -17.91 9.03 3.87
C GLY A 82 -18.62 8.68 2.57
N LYS A 83 -19.06 9.71 1.84
CA LYS A 83 -19.82 9.58 0.57
C LYS A 83 -19.01 8.82 -0.50
N ASN A 84 -17.69 9.02 -0.56
CA ASN A 84 -16.81 8.40 -1.56
C ASN A 84 -16.53 6.90 -1.30
N SER A 85 -16.93 6.36 -0.14
CA SER A 85 -16.77 4.91 0.13
C SER A 85 -17.89 4.05 -0.49
N LEU A 86 -18.99 4.64 -0.89
CA LEU A 86 -20.17 3.92 -1.37
C LEU A 86 -19.90 3.09 -2.63
N PRO A 87 -19.22 3.61 -3.69
CA PRO A 87 -18.92 2.82 -4.87
C PRO A 87 -18.08 1.57 -4.56
N LEU A 88 -17.10 1.68 -3.67
CA LEU A 88 -16.29 0.56 -3.25
C LEU A 88 -17.08 -0.46 -2.42
N LYS A 89 -17.99 -0.01 -1.55
CA LYS A 89 -18.91 -0.89 -0.81
C LYS A 89 -19.78 -1.70 -1.74
N LEU A 90 -20.35 -1.05 -2.76
CA LEU A 90 -21.25 -1.67 -3.73
C LEU A 90 -20.51 -2.62 -4.71
N SER A 91 -19.18 -2.58 -4.78
CA SER A 91 -18.40 -3.49 -5.64
C SER A 91 -18.48 -4.97 -5.20
N GLY A 92 -18.99 -5.26 -4.02
CA GLY A 92 -19.07 -6.61 -3.44
C GLY A 92 -17.74 -7.17 -2.92
N ASN A 93 -16.61 -6.51 -3.21
CA ASN A 93 -15.26 -6.97 -2.84
C ASN A 93 -14.67 -6.23 -1.63
N SER A 94 -15.39 -5.28 -1.08
CA SER A 94 -14.96 -4.47 0.06
C SER A 94 -14.69 -5.30 1.32
N TYR A 95 -15.37 -6.44 1.48
CA TYR A 95 -15.16 -7.35 2.61
C TYR A 95 -13.77 -7.98 2.58
N SER A 96 -13.28 -8.41 1.41
CA SER A 96 -11.93 -8.98 1.26
C SER A 96 -10.85 -7.96 1.63
N VAL A 97 -11.01 -6.71 1.21
CA VAL A 97 -10.11 -5.60 1.60
C VAL A 97 -10.13 -5.37 3.10
N PHE A 98 -11.33 -5.39 3.71
CA PHE A 98 -11.48 -5.21 5.15
C PHE A 98 -10.79 -6.33 5.95
N VAL A 99 -11.03 -7.58 5.58
CA VAL A 99 -10.43 -8.76 6.26
C VAL A 99 -8.91 -8.71 6.16
N HIS A 100 -8.38 -8.43 4.97
CA HIS A 100 -6.93 -8.29 4.77
C HIS A 100 -6.34 -7.18 5.65
N ARG A 101 -6.90 -5.98 5.62
CA ARG A 101 -6.39 -4.86 6.43
C ARG A 101 -6.44 -5.13 7.92
N LYS A 102 -7.50 -5.79 8.40
CA LYS A 102 -7.60 -6.20 9.80
C LYS A 102 -6.52 -7.24 10.17
N ALA A 103 -6.23 -8.18 9.28
CA ALA A 103 -5.16 -9.14 9.48
C ALA A 103 -3.78 -8.45 9.54
N VAL A 104 -3.50 -7.55 8.61
CA VAL A 104 -2.24 -6.76 8.61
C VAL A 104 -2.13 -5.92 9.89
N GLU A 105 -3.18 -5.25 10.33
CA GLU A 105 -3.18 -4.47 11.59
C GLU A 105 -2.83 -5.36 12.80
N SER A 106 -3.37 -6.58 12.85
CA SER A 106 -3.07 -7.54 13.93
C SER A 106 -1.59 -7.94 13.91
N ILE A 107 -1.04 -8.22 12.72
CA ILE A 107 0.38 -8.57 12.55
C ILE A 107 1.28 -7.38 12.93
N VAL A 108 0.95 -6.17 12.48
CA VAL A 108 1.68 -4.95 12.83
C VAL A 108 1.74 -4.74 14.34
N SER A 109 0.67 -5.08 15.06
CA SER A 109 0.61 -4.97 16.52
C SER A 109 1.50 -5.99 17.23
N ILE A 110 1.80 -7.12 16.57
CA ILE A 110 2.71 -8.15 17.10
C ILE A 110 4.17 -7.77 16.82
N VAL A 111 4.45 -7.29 15.59
CA VAL A 111 5.81 -7.04 15.11
C VAL A 111 6.38 -5.73 15.68
N VAL A 112 5.56 -4.71 15.89
CA VAL A 112 6.00 -3.41 16.43
C VAL A 112 5.29 -3.10 17.74
N PRO A 113 6.02 -2.88 18.84
CA PRO A 113 5.45 -2.52 20.13
C PRO A 113 4.47 -1.34 20.04
N VAL A 114 3.41 -1.38 20.85
CA VAL A 114 2.32 -0.36 20.83
C VAL A 114 2.86 1.04 21.11
N GLN A 115 3.89 1.15 21.94
CA GLN A 115 4.49 2.42 22.38
C GLN A 115 5.30 3.12 21.29
N LYS A 116 5.75 2.39 20.28
CA LYS A 116 6.52 2.98 19.17
C LYS A 116 5.58 3.66 18.17
N ASN A 117 5.94 4.91 17.83
CA ASN A 117 5.31 5.58 16.70
C ASN A 117 5.62 4.81 15.41
N LYS A 118 4.64 4.56 14.58
CA LYS A 118 4.80 3.74 13.37
C LYS A 118 3.93 4.25 12.22
N ARG A 119 4.39 3.98 11.00
CA ARG A 119 3.61 4.24 9.77
C ARG A 119 3.62 2.99 8.91
N ILE A 120 2.48 2.71 8.27
CA ILE A 120 2.35 1.60 7.33
C ILE A 120 2.73 2.11 5.96
N LEU A 121 3.80 1.54 5.42
CA LEU A 121 4.27 1.78 4.07
C LEU A 121 3.48 0.87 3.12
N THR A 122 2.87 1.43 2.09
CA THR A 122 2.25 0.66 1.02
C THR A 122 2.79 1.13 -0.32
N ILE A 123 3.15 0.20 -1.19
CA ILE A 123 3.72 0.47 -2.51
C ILE A 123 2.68 0.13 -3.57
N TYR A 124 2.46 1.04 -4.50
CA TYR A 124 1.64 0.86 -5.70
C TYR A 124 2.50 1.07 -6.94
N GLY A 125 2.54 0.09 -7.82
CA GLY A 125 3.32 0.13 -9.04
C GLY A 125 3.86 -1.24 -9.42
N ASN A 126 4.27 -1.38 -10.69
CA ASN A 126 4.83 -2.62 -11.20
C ASN A 126 6.32 -2.74 -10.84
N PRO A 127 6.74 -3.62 -9.90
CA PRO A 127 8.14 -3.76 -9.54
C PRO A 127 9.01 -4.37 -10.66
N ALA A 128 8.42 -4.92 -11.72
CA ALA A 128 9.17 -5.37 -12.89
C ALA A 128 9.58 -4.23 -13.81
N GLU A 129 8.76 -3.18 -13.91
CA GLU A 129 8.95 -2.07 -14.84
C GLU A 129 9.46 -0.78 -14.16
N ASN A 130 9.05 -0.55 -12.92
CA ASN A 130 9.27 0.73 -12.23
C ASN A 130 10.09 0.56 -10.93
N PHE A 131 11.00 -0.41 -10.90
CA PHE A 131 11.72 -0.78 -9.68
C PHE A 131 12.52 0.38 -9.08
N ASP A 132 13.27 1.12 -9.89
CA ASP A 132 14.11 2.22 -9.41
C ASP A 132 13.29 3.38 -8.85
N GLU A 133 12.13 3.67 -9.46
CA GLU A 133 11.20 4.67 -8.93
C GLU A 133 10.62 4.25 -7.57
N ILE A 134 10.25 2.97 -7.43
CA ILE A 134 9.80 2.39 -6.15
C ILE A 134 10.85 2.58 -5.08
N ILE A 135 12.10 2.18 -5.38
CA ILE A 135 13.21 2.29 -4.44
C ILE A 135 13.49 3.76 -4.07
N GLY A 136 13.45 4.65 -5.06
CA GLY A 136 13.61 6.09 -4.83
C GLY A 136 12.56 6.67 -3.87
N LEU A 137 11.29 6.29 -4.05
CA LEU A 137 10.20 6.73 -3.16
C LEU A 137 10.34 6.11 -1.75
N VAL A 138 10.72 4.83 -1.66
CA VAL A 138 10.94 4.18 -0.35
C VAL A 138 12.07 4.85 0.42
N LYS A 139 13.20 5.18 -0.23
CA LYS A 139 14.29 5.93 0.42
C LYS A 139 13.85 7.30 0.95
N GLN A 140 12.98 8.01 0.23
CA GLN A 140 12.39 9.25 0.74
C GLN A 140 11.54 9.01 1.99
N CYS A 141 10.79 7.90 2.02
CA CYS A 141 10.00 7.51 3.18
C CYS A 141 10.88 7.11 4.37
N MET A 142 11.99 6.41 4.13
CA MET A 142 12.98 6.05 5.17
C MET A 142 13.58 7.31 5.79
N LYS A 143 14.05 8.25 4.96
CA LYS A 143 14.57 9.53 5.46
C LYS A 143 13.52 10.27 6.31
N LYS A 144 12.28 10.31 5.86
CA LYS A 144 11.19 10.92 6.64
C LYS A 144 10.95 10.19 7.97
N ALA A 145 11.11 8.86 7.99
CA ALA A 145 10.99 8.07 9.21
C ALA A 145 12.08 8.42 10.22
N GLU A 146 13.33 8.57 9.77
CA GLU A 146 14.47 9.00 10.56
C GLU A 146 14.25 10.43 11.10
N ASP A 147 13.87 11.37 10.23
CA ASP A 147 13.68 12.79 10.59
C ASP A 147 12.52 12.98 11.60
N GLU A 148 11.47 12.17 11.54
CA GLU A 148 10.25 12.31 12.37
C GLU A 148 10.16 11.27 13.50
N GLY A 149 11.08 10.31 13.59
CA GLY A 149 11.17 9.34 14.69
C GLY A 149 10.06 8.27 14.69
N PHE A 150 9.76 7.64 13.54
CA PHE A 150 8.78 6.55 13.48
C PHE A 150 9.29 5.30 12.74
N VAL A 151 8.82 4.14 13.17
CA VAL A 151 9.11 2.86 12.52
C VAL A 151 8.29 2.73 11.25
N LEU A 152 8.93 2.31 10.14
CA LEU A 152 8.20 1.89 8.95
C LEU A 152 7.80 0.42 9.08
N VAL A 153 6.57 0.12 8.72
CA VAL A 153 6.06 -1.26 8.62
C VAL A 153 5.59 -1.47 7.19
N TYR A 154 6.18 -2.43 6.50
CA TYR A 154 5.87 -2.76 5.11
C TYR A 154 5.36 -4.19 4.99
N GLU A 155 4.23 -4.37 4.31
CA GLU A 155 3.66 -5.67 4.00
C GLU A 155 3.70 -5.91 2.50
N THR A 156 4.14 -7.10 2.09
CA THR A 156 4.22 -7.47 0.67
C THR A 156 4.04 -8.97 0.43
N LEU A 157 3.57 -9.29 -0.77
CA LEU A 157 3.57 -10.65 -1.34
C LEU A 157 4.68 -10.83 -2.40
N SER A 158 5.47 -9.79 -2.69
CA SER A 158 6.50 -9.78 -3.72
C SER A 158 7.87 -10.16 -3.15
N LYS A 159 8.38 -11.34 -3.50
CA LYS A 159 9.73 -11.78 -3.13
C LYS A 159 10.82 -10.79 -3.59
N LYS A 160 10.67 -10.20 -4.78
CA LYS A 160 11.60 -9.19 -5.32
C LYS A 160 11.68 -7.97 -4.40
N LEU A 161 10.52 -7.49 -3.90
CA LEU A 161 10.50 -6.36 -2.98
C LEU A 161 11.01 -6.74 -1.59
N VAL A 162 10.77 -7.95 -1.09
CA VAL A 162 11.37 -8.43 0.17
C VAL A 162 12.89 -8.31 0.09
N THR A 163 13.52 -8.92 -0.91
CA THR A 163 14.99 -8.87 -1.08
C THR A 163 15.51 -7.43 -1.15
N ALA A 164 14.83 -6.56 -1.89
CA ALA A 164 15.24 -5.16 -2.01
C ALA A 164 15.14 -4.40 -0.68
N MET A 165 14.07 -4.64 0.09
CA MET A 165 13.89 -4.01 1.39
C MET A 165 14.93 -4.49 2.40
N GLU A 166 15.28 -5.79 2.42
CA GLU A 166 16.36 -6.32 3.26
C GLU A 166 17.70 -5.62 2.97
N GLN A 167 18.02 -5.42 1.68
CA GLN A 167 19.25 -4.69 1.27
C GLN A 167 19.24 -3.21 1.71
N MET A 168 18.07 -2.64 1.96
CA MET A 168 17.91 -1.27 2.49
C MET A 168 17.82 -1.22 4.03
N GLY A 169 17.98 -2.35 4.73
CA GLY A 169 17.96 -2.40 6.18
C GLY A 169 16.59 -2.69 6.82
N PHE A 170 15.62 -3.10 6.04
CA PHE A 170 14.39 -3.65 6.62
C PHE A 170 14.62 -5.06 7.17
N GLU A 171 14.04 -5.36 8.30
CA GLU A 171 14.06 -6.67 8.94
C GLU A 171 12.72 -7.38 8.79
N ILE A 172 12.75 -8.70 8.53
CA ILE A 172 11.54 -9.52 8.47
C ILE A 172 11.04 -9.77 9.90
N GLY A 173 9.89 -9.21 10.24
CA GLY A 173 9.23 -9.43 11.51
C GLY A 173 8.21 -10.57 11.48
N TYR A 174 7.66 -10.87 10.30
CA TYR A 174 6.68 -11.93 10.11
C TYR A 174 6.71 -12.43 8.66
N ALA A 175 6.69 -13.75 8.48
CA ALA A 175 6.53 -14.36 7.17
C ALA A 175 5.69 -15.63 7.28
N LYS A 176 4.61 -15.73 6.50
CA LYS A 176 3.74 -16.89 6.46
C LYS A 176 3.14 -17.07 5.06
N GLN A 177 2.91 -18.32 4.67
CA GLN A 177 2.15 -18.60 3.46
C GLN A 177 0.78 -17.94 3.54
N PHE A 178 0.45 -17.15 2.53
CA PHE A 178 -0.79 -16.38 2.50
C PHE A 178 -1.95 -17.28 2.07
N MET A 179 -2.83 -17.61 3.02
CA MET A 179 -3.95 -18.52 2.81
C MET A 179 -3.48 -19.83 2.14
N ASN A 180 -4.21 -20.37 1.20
CA ASN A 180 -3.85 -21.58 0.43
C ASN A 180 -3.24 -21.20 -0.93
N THR A 181 -2.43 -20.15 -0.99
CA THR A 181 -1.77 -19.67 -2.21
C THR A 181 -0.30 -20.04 -2.23
N GLN A 182 0.37 -19.86 -3.37
CA GLN A 182 1.83 -19.96 -3.47
C GLN A 182 2.58 -18.72 -2.96
N PHE A 183 1.87 -17.68 -2.53
CA PHE A 183 2.46 -16.43 -2.07
C PHE A 183 2.76 -16.47 -0.56
N PHE A 184 3.83 -15.80 -0.17
CA PHE A 184 4.16 -15.55 1.21
C PHE A 184 3.84 -14.09 1.56
N GLN A 185 3.02 -13.91 2.59
CA GLN A 185 2.82 -12.62 3.21
C GLN A 185 4.02 -12.35 4.11
N THR A 186 4.77 -11.31 3.79
CA THR A 186 5.93 -10.88 4.56
C THR A 186 5.66 -9.49 5.12
N VAL A 187 5.81 -9.33 6.44
CA VAL A 187 5.76 -8.02 7.10
C VAL A 187 7.15 -7.70 7.60
N MET A 188 7.64 -6.56 7.18
CA MET A 188 9.00 -6.08 7.45
C MET A 188 8.95 -4.78 8.22
N THR A 189 9.99 -4.49 8.98
CA THR A 189 10.12 -3.24 9.73
C THR A 189 11.44 -2.57 9.40
N TYR A 190 11.42 -1.24 9.31
CA TYR A 190 12.62 -0.42 9.31
C TYR A 190 12.63 0.43 10.57
N ASN A 191 13.65 0.22 11.39
CA ASN A 191 13.84 0.89 12.67
C ASN A 191 15.30 1.36 12.71
N PHE A 192 15.52 2.67 12.65
CA PHE A 192 16.83 3.33 12.62
C PHE A 192 17.35 3.65 14.03
#